data_64267efe06c926c772a975b546d1c4e5
#
_entry.id   64267efe06c926c772a975b546d1c4e5
#
_cell.length_a   1.000
_cell.length_b   1.000
_cell.length_c   1.000
_cell.angle_alpha   90.00
_cell.angle_beta   90.00
_cell.angle_gamma   90.00
#
_symmetry.space_group_name_H-M   'P 1'
#
loop_
_entity.id
_entity.type
_entity.pdbx_description
1 polymer ?
#
loop_
_entity_poly.entity_id
_entity_poly.type
_entity_poly.pdbx_seq_one_letter_code
_entity_poly.pdbx_strand_id
1 'polypeptide(L)'
;IVQYDGGVYWGTIHNQNSMALTMEQKCTKPYCFGVPANPREQRALNDGVYRSTSFWRGRNLEDPRTREIQLLYGESQLPVCCAAPKTFGMQATGWTPLYGPSGFGNRGNEYTWTMAVYDGHLFIGTYDASILQGPSTEAEYGADLWRIDSSDSPAVNEDYSGLGDIRNYGIRALRPLEDGSGIVAGMANPANLAPGGGWELRLLKEGSP
;
A
#
# COMPACT_ATOMS: atom_id res chain seq x y z
N ILE A 1 1.15 -11.19 -4.46
CA ILE A 1 1.27 -11.46 -5.90
C ILE A 1 0.12 -12.37 -6.33
N VAL A 2 -0.51 -12.09 -7.49
CA VAL A 2 -1.65 -12.83 -8.02
C VAL A 2 -1.62 -12.84 -9.56
N GLN A 3 -2.15 -13.89 -10.17
CA GLN A 3 -2.43 -13.92 -11.61
C GLN A 3 -3.88 -13.47 -11.86
N TYR A 4 -4.07 -12.58 -12.81
CA TYR A 4 -5.39 -12.08 -13.21
C TYR A 4 -5.33 -11.57 -14.65
N ASP A 5 -6.33 -11.92 -15.46
CA ASP A 5 -6.56 -11.44 -16.84
C ASP A 5 -5.27 -11.35 -17.69
N GLY A 6 -4.54 -12.46 -17.77
CA GLY A 6 -3.30 -12.60 -18.55
C GLY A 6 -2.08 -11.86 -17.99
N GLY A 7 -2.17 -11.28 -16.82
CA GLY A 7 -1.07 -10.61 -16.12
C GLY A 7 -0.75 -11.19 -14.75
N VAL A 8 0.43 -10.87 -14.27
CA VAL A 8 0.85 -11.08 -12.88
C VAL A 8 0.88 -9.72 -12.20
N TYR A 9 0.18 -9.61 -11.07
CA TYR A 9 0.05 -8.36 -10.32
C TYR A 9 0.74 -8.47 -8.97
N TRP A 10 1.40 -7.39 -8.55
CA TRP A 10 2.01 -7.29 -7.24
C TRP A 10 2.05 -5.85 -6.74
N GLY A 11 2.01 -5.71 -5.43
CA GLY A 11 2.25 -4.46 -4.75
C GLY A 11 3.55 -4.50 -3.95
N THR A 12 3.97 -3.35 -3.51
CA THR A 12 5.13 -3.19 -2.63
C THR A 12 4.70 -3.07 -1.18
N ILE A 13 5.66 -3.26 -0.30
CA ILE A 13 5.54 -3.05 1.13
C ILE A 13 6.60 -2.06 1.59
N HIS A 14 6.19 -1.04 2.30
CA HIS A 14 7.08 -0.07 2.90
C HIS A 14 6.82 0.03 4.39
N ASN A 15 7.87 0.20 5.17
CA ASN A 15 7.76 0.38 6.62
C ASN A 15 8.54 1.63 7.01
N GLN A 16 7.81 2.73 7.13
CA GLN A 16 8.37 4.04 7.43
C GLN A 16 9.22 4.04 8.71
N ASN A 17 8.71 3.43 9.78
CA ASN A 17 9.41 3.42 11.07
C ASN A 17 10.74 2.66 11.01
N SER A 18 10.75 1.49 10.37
CA SER A 18 11.97 0.72 10.19
C SER A 18 12.96 1.43 9.28
N MET A 19 12.48 2.14 8.24
CA MET A 19 13.34 2.93 7.37
C MET A 19 13.92 4.14 8.08
N ALA A 20 13.14 4.88 8.85
CA ALA A 20 13.63 6.00 9.66
C ALA A 20 14.75 5.54 10.60
N LEU A 21 14.52 4.45 11.34
CA LEU A 21 15.52 3.87 12.24
C LEU A 21 16.79 3.42 11.50
N THR A 22 16.64 2.85 10.32
CA THR A 22 17.77 2.45 9.47
C THR A 22 18.58 3.66 9.03
N MET A 23 17.91 4.73 8.57
CA MET A 23 18.56 5.96 8.14
C MET A 23 19.25 6.71 9.28
N GLU A 24 18.72 6.60 10.50
CA GLU A 24 19.34 7.18 11.70
C GLU A 24 20.59 6.42 12.17
N GLN A 25 20.52 5.10 12.21
CA GLN A 25 21.47 4.31 13.00
C GLN A 25 22.27 3.29 12.19
N LYS A 26 21.72 2.75 11.12
CA LYS A 26 22.26 1.53 10.48
C LYS A 26 22.78 1.73 9.07
N CYS A 27 22.46 2.82 8.41
CA CYS A 27 22.91 2.99 7.05
C CYS A 27 24.41 3.37 6.96
N THR A 28 25.05 2.98 5.88
CA THR A 28 26.42 3.36 5.58
C THR A 28 26.45 4.64 4.74
N LYS A 29 27.48 5.46 4.94
CA LYS A 29 27.68 6.64 4.07
C LYS A 29 27.77 6.20 2.60
N PRO A 30 27.22 6.99 1.63
CA PRO A 30 26.67 8.35 1.78
C PRO A 30 25.18 8.43 2.15
N TYR A 31 24.50 7.32 2.37
CA TYR A 31 23.05 7.26 2.53
C TYR A 31 22.56 7.43 3.99
N CYS A 32 23.46 7.81 4.91
CA CYS A 32 23.11 8.04 6.31
C CYS A 32 22.54 9.44 6.53
N PHE A 33 21.31 9.50 7.02
CA PHE A 33 20.73 10.73 7.54
C PHE A 33 21.32 11.09 8.91
N GLY A 34 21.52 10.09 9.76
CA GLY A 34 21.95 10.24 11.15
C GLY A 34 20.80 10.64 12.08
N VAL A 35 21.07 10.70 13.37
CA VAL A 35 20.08 11.07 14.37
C VAL A 35 19.65 12.53 14.16
N PRO A 36 18.34 12.82 14.05
CA PRO A 36 17.84 14.19 13.93
C PRO A 36 18.17 15.00 15.20
N ALA A 37 18.70 16.20 15.01
CA ALA A 37 19.09 17.08 16.12
C ALA A 37 17.93 17.99 16.60
N ASN A 38 16.88 18.10 15.79
CA ASN A 38 15.76 19.00 16.07
C ASN A 38 14.48 18.56 15.33
N PRO A 39 13.32 19.11 15.67
CA PRO A 39 12.04 18.72 15.05
C PRO A 39 11.96 18.94 13.54
N ARG A 40 12.72 19.88 12.98
CA ARG A 40 12.76 20.13 11.52
C ARG A 40 13.45 18.97 10.81
N GLU A 41 14.58 18.53 11.34
CA GLU A 41 15.30 17.37 10.80
C GLU A 41 14.49 16.08 10.97
N GLN A 42 13.77 15.92 12.09
CA GLN A 42 12.88 14.77 12.29
C GLN A 42 11.77 14.74 11.25
N ARG A 43 11.12 15.87 10.96
CA ARG A 43 10.13 15.95 9.88
C ARG A 43 10.74 15.62 8.52
N ALA A 44 11.89 16.19 8.19
CA ALA A 44 12.57 15.91 6.93
C ALA A 44 12.91 14.43 6.77
N LEU A 45 13.33 13.75 7.85
CA LEU A 45 13.56 12.31 7.83
C LEU A 45 12.27 11.54 7.57
N ASN A 46 11.22 11.82 8.34
CA ASN A 46 9.94 11.15 8.20
C ASN A 46 9.34 11.31 6.79
N ASP A 47 9.34 12.53 6.27
CA ASP A 47 8.84 12.81 4.92
C ASP A 47 9.70 12.14 3.84
N GLY A 48 11.01 12.12 4.03
CA GLY A 48 11.95 11.54 3.08
C GLY A 48 11.91 10.01 3.00
N VAL A 49 11.58 9.33 4.09
CA VAL A 49 11.48 7.86 4.12
C VAL A 49 10.08 7.34 3.82
N TYR A 50 9.09 8.21 3.86
CA TYR A 50 7.70 7.81 3.64
C TYR A 50 7.46 7.32 2.21
N ARG A 51 6.82 6.17 2.09
CA ARG A 51 6.42 5.57 0.81
C ARG A 51 5.05 4.91 0.95
N SER A 52 4.16 5.28 0.06
CA SER A 52 2.94 4.50 -0.18
C SER A 52 3.25 3.32 -1.10
N THR A 53 2.39 2.32 -1.10
CA THR A 53 2.56 1.15 -1.95
C THR A 53 2.56 1.52 -3.43
N SER A 54 3.49 0.94 -4.19
CA SER A 54 3.43 0.94 -5.65
C SER A 54 2.79 -0.35 -6.13
N PHE A 55 1.98 -0.26 -7.19
CA PHE A 55 1.25 -1.39 -7.74
C PHE A 55 1.62 -1.63 -9.20
N TRP A 56 1.91 -2.87 -9.52
CA TRP A 56 2.56 -3.28 -10.76
C TRP A 56 1.81 -4.39 -11.46
N ARG A 57 1.98 -4.45 -12.78
CA ARG A 57 1.57 -5.57 -13.63
C ARG A 57 2.75 -6.03 -14.48
N GLY A 58 2.90 -7.35 -14.62
CA GLY A 58 3.83 -7.97 -15.55
C GLY A 58 3.13 -8.92 -16.51
N ARG A 59 3.58 -8.97 -17.76
CA ARG A 59 3.16 -9.93 -18.79
C ARG A 59 4.40 -10.57 -19.42
N ASN A 60 4.27 -11.82 -19.90
CA ASN A 60 5.34 -12.57 -20.57
C ASN A 60 6.66 -12.58 -19.77
N LEU A 61 6.57 -12.77 -18.44
CA LEU A 61 7.69 -12.58 -17.52
C LEU A 61 8.82 -13.60 -17.76
N GLU A 62 8.51 -14.74 -18.34
CA GLU A 62 9.46 -15.82 -18.67
C GLU A 62 10.33 -15.52 -19.89
N ASP A 63 9.90 -14.70 -20.83
CA ASP A 63 10.69 -14.34 -22.03
C ASP A 63 11.23 -12.91 -21.95
N PRO A 64 12.53 -12.71 -21.74
CA PRO A 64 13.14 -11.39 -21.63
C PRO A 64 12.93 -10.48 -22.85
N ARG A 65 12.62 -11.06 -24.03
CA ARG A 65 12.43 -10.29 -25.28
C ARG A 65 11.03 -9.71 -25.42
N THR A 66 10.05 -10.36 -24.78
CA THR A 66 8.63 -9.96 -24.86
C THR A 66 8.05 -9.57 -23.51
N ARG A 67 8.89 -9.64 -22.46
CA ARG A 67 8.50 -9.26 -21.12
C ARG A 67 8.08 -7.81 -21.03
N GLU A 68 6.90 -7.60 -20.49
CA GLU A 68 6.35 -6.28 -20.20
C GLU A 68 6.21 -6.12 -18.68
N ILE A 69 6.66 -4.98 -18.16
CA ILE A 69 6.43 -4.58 -16.77
C ILE A 69 5.88 -3.17 -16.80
N GLN A 70 4.77 -2.94 -16.12
CA GLN A 70 4.10 -1.65 -16.05
C GLN A 70 3.88 -1.24 -14.60
N LEU A 71 4.18 0.00 -14.30
CA LEU A 71 3.80 0.65 -13.04
C LEU A 71 2.37 1.16 -13.23
N LEU A 72 1.41 0.56 -12.51
CA LEU A 72 0.00 0.96 -12.60
C LEU A 72 -0.28 2.16 -11.69
N TYR A 73 0.16 2.08 -10.43
CA TYR A 73 0.12 3.15 -9.45
C TYR A 73 1.49 3.31 -8.79
N GLY A 74 2.00 4.52 -8.73
CA GLY A 74 3.33 4.78 -8.19
C GLY A 74 3.81 6.19 -8.47
N GLU A 75 5.12 6.40 -8.34
CA GLU A 75 5.74 7.72 -8.50
C GLU A 75 6.78 7.72 -9.62
N SER A 76 6.78 8.79 -10.43
CA SER A 76 7.83 9.02 -11.43
C SER A 76 9.12 9.56 -10.81
N GLN A 77 9.04 10.11 -9.59
CA GLN A 77 10.16 10.57 -8.80
C GLN A 77 10.00 10.17 -7.35
N LEU A 78 11.10 9.85 -6.69
CA LEU A 78 11.11 9.52 -5.26
C LEU A 78 12.21 10.28 -4.54
N PRO A 79 12.01 10.67 -3.26
CA PRO A 79 13.05 11.25 -2.45
C PRO A 79 14.17 10.23 -2.19
N VAL A 80 15.40 10.64 -2.40
CA VAL A 80 16.61 9.84 -2.16
C VAL A 80 17.52 10.61 -1.21
N CYS A 81 17.98 9.99 -0.17
CA CYS A 81 19.01 10.53 0.72
C CYS A 81 20.39 10.31 0.06
N CYS A 82 21.41 11.01 0.31
CA CYS A 82 21.56 12.30 0.97
C CYS A 82 22.55 13.06 0.08
N ALA A 83 22.03 13.80 -0.88
CA ALA A 83 22.88 14.62 -1.78
C ALA A 83 23.66 15.69 -0.98
N ALA A 84 23.10 16.12 0.16
CA ALA A 84 23.77 16.90 1.19
C ALA A 84 23.41 16.33 2.56
N PRO A 85 24.18 16.61 3.63
CA PRO A 85 23.91 16.09 4.95
C PRO A 85 22.46 16.38 5.40
N LYS A 86 21.76 15.33 5.88
CA LYS A 86 20.38 15.43 6.40
C LYS A 86 19.36 16.05 5.44
N THR A 87 19.50 15.75 4.16
CA THR A 87 18.58 16.21 3.12
C THR A 87 18.15 15.06 2.23
N PHE A 88 16.98 15.23 1.62
CA PHE A 88 16.50 14.37 0.55
C PHE A 88 16.37 15.20 -0.73
N GLY A 89 16.80 14.61 -1.84
CA GLY A 89 16.59 15.16 -3.18
C GLY A 89 15.64 14.26 -3.97
N MET A 90 14.82 14.83 -4.85
CA MET A 90 13.97 14.06 -5.74
C MET A 90 14.78 13.45 -6.87
N GLN A 91 14.62 12.16 -7.12
CA GLN A 91 15.27 11.43 -8.20
C GLN A 91 14.22 10.70 -9.05
N ALA A 92 14.39 10.76 -10.36
CA ALA A 92 13.55 10.03 -11.30
C ALA A 92 13.67 8.52 -11.06
N THR A 93 12.52 7.82 -11.06
CA THR A 93 12.44 6.37 -10.92
C THR A 93 12.68 5.64 -12.24
N GLY A 94 12.56 6.33 -13.38
CA GLY A 94 12.55 5.74 -14.72
C GLY A 94 11.20 5.16 -15.12
N TRP A 95 10.17 5.31 -14.27
CA TRP A 95 8.81 4.81 -14.53
C TRP A 95 7.81 5.95 -14.57
N THR A 96 6.77 5.77 -15.39
CA THR A 96 5.59 6.63 -15.39
C THR A 96 4.39 5.78 -15.00
N PRO A 97 3.69 6.11 -13.92
CA PRO A 97 2.50 5.35 -13.53
C PRO A 97 1.38 5.52 -14.56
N LEU A 98 0.68 4.43 -14.85
CA LEU A 98 -0.35 4.40 -15.89
C LEU A 98 -1.66 5.04 -15.42
N TYR A 99 -2.05 4.81 -14.15
CA TYR A 99 -3.36 5.19 -13.65
C TYR A 99 -3.33 6.23 -12.53
N GLY A 100 -2.23 6.35 -11.81
CA GLY A 100 -2.19 7.33 -10.74
C GLY A 100 -1.02 7.20 -9.77
N PRO A 101 -1.02 8.02 -8.71
CA PRO A 101 0.04 8.02 -7.71
C PRO A 101 0.06 6.73 -6.88
N SER A 102 1.15 6.54 -6.12
CA SER A 102 1.30 5.43 -5.17
C SER A 102 0.18 5.41 -4.13
N GLY A 103 -0.07 4.23 -3.54
CA GLY A 103 -1.16 4.03 -2.59
C GLY A 103 -2.55 4.17 -3.19
N PHE A 104 -2.68 4.10 -4.52
CA PHE A 104 -3.94 4.39 -5.24
C PHE A 104 -4.47 5.82 -4.99
N GLY A 105 -3.57 6.77 -4.66
CA GLY A 105 -3.92 8.14 -4.29
C GLY A 105 -4.12 8.37 -2.79
N ASN A 106 -4.21 7.33 -1.99
CA ASN A 106 -4.22 7.42 -0.54
C ASN A 106 -2.79 7.26 0.01
N ARG A 107 -2.26 8.33 0.59
CA ARG A 107 -0.90 8.33 1.14
C ARG A 107 -0.73 7.34 2.30
N GLY A 108 -1.79 7.03 3.05
CA GLY A 108 -1.80 6.08 4.15
C GLY A 108 -1.56 4.63 3.73
N ASN A 109 -1.85 4.29 2.48
CA ASN A 109 -1.68 2.94 1.96
C ASN A 109 -0.20 2.58 1.80
N GLU A 110 0.46 2.11 2.85
CA GLU A 110 1.87 1.68 2.82
C GLU A 110 2.06 0.29 2.20
N TYR A 111 1.04 -0.58 2.28
CA TYR A 111 1.09 -1.96 1.76
C TYR A 111 -0.10 -2.28 0.88
N THR A 112 0.17 -2.98 -0.21
CA THR A 112 -0.80 -3.90 -0.81
C THR A 112 -0.70 -5.21 -0.04
N TRP A 113 -1.60 -5.43 0.94
CA TRP A 113 -1.43 -6.50 1.91
C TRP A 113 -1.95 -7.84 1.43
N THR A 114 -3.06 -7.83 0.70
CA THR A 114 -3.67 -9.04 0.16
C THR A 114 -4.34 -8.79 -1.18
N MET A 115 -4.51 -9.84 -1.95
CA MET A 115 -5.23 -9.82 -3.22
C MET A 115 -5.97 -11.13 -3.42
N ALA A 116 -7.14 -11.06 -4.05
CA ALA A 116 -7.91 -12.23 -4.47
C ALA A 116 -8.64 -11.97 -5.78
N VAL A 117 -8.76 -13.00 -6.61
CA VAL A 117 -9.64 -12.96 -7.78
C VAL A 117 -10.96 -13.59 -7.40
N TYR A 118 -12.05 -12.87 -7.66
CA TYR A 118 -13.40 -13.33 -7.40
C TYR A 118 -14.33 -12.74 -8.45
N ASP A 119 -15.24 -13.55 -8.95
CA ASP A 119 -16.25 -13.19 -9.97
C ASP A 119 -15.69 -12.38 -11.16
N GLY A 120 -14.54 -12.80 -11.66
CA GLY A 120 -13.88 -12.15 -12.81
C GLY A 120 -13.17 -10.83 -12.48
N HIS A 121 -13.11 -10.41 -11.22
CA HIS A 121 -12.45 -9.17 -10.79
C HIS A 121 -11.26 -9.45 -9.87
N LEU A 122 -10.28 -8.54 -9.87
CA LEU A 122 -9.17 -8.56 -8.92
C LEU A 122 -9.47 -7.60 -7.76
N PHE A 123 -9.60 -8.14 -6.56
CA PHE A 123 -9.74 -7.38 -5.33
C PHE A 123 -8.39 -7.21 -4.64
N ILE A 124 -8.14 -6.01 -4.10
CA ILE A 124 -6.89 -5.60 -3.49
C ILE A 124 -7.19 -4.97 -2.15
N GLY A 125 -6.68 -5.57 -1.09
CA GLY A 125 -6.77 -5.03 0.27
C GLY A 125 -5.47 -4.38 0.70
N THR A 126 -5.56 -3.21 1.32
CA THR A 126 -4.41 -2.43 1.75
C THR A 126 -4.17 -2.52 3.25
N TYR A 127 -3.03 -2.00 3.67
CA TYR A 127 -2.72 -1.55 5.01
C TYR A 127 -2.62 -0.04 4.97
N ASP A 128 -3.45 0.63 5.76
CA ASP A 128 -3.41 2.08 5.94
C ASP A 128 -2.75 2.42 7.28
N ALA A 129 -1.63 3.12 7.20
CA ALA A 129 -0.86 3.52 8.37
C ALA A 129 -1.37 4.80 9.04
N SER A 130 -2.39 5.45 8.50
CA SER A 130 -2.89 6.76 8.98
C SER A 130 -3.29 6.73 10.44
N ILE A 131 -3.91 5.63 10.90
CA ILE A 131 -4.28 5.44 12.30
C ILE A 131 -3.08 5.50 13.27
N LEU A 132 -1.88 5.14 12.80
CA LEU A 132 -0.66 5.13 13.61
C LEU A 132 0.07 6.48 13.60
N GLN A 133 -0.33 7.39 12.71
CA GLN A 133 0.31 8.71 12.56
C GLN A 133 -0.33 9.80 13.42
N GLY A 134 -1.35 9.44 14.21
CA GLY A 134 -2.09 10.35 15.09
C GLY A 134 -3.26 11.05 14.37
N PRO A 135 -4.07 11.82 15.09
CA PRO A 135 -5.26 12.45 14.54
C PRO A 135 -4.87 13.46 13.47
N SER A 136 -5.19 13.14 12.23
CA SER A 136 -5.20 14.07 11.11
C SER A 136 -6.65 14.46 10.87
N THR A 137 -6.92 15.75 10.70
CA THR A 137 -8.27 16.27 10.39
C THR A 137 -8.71 15.93 8.96
N GLU A 138 -7.82 15.39 8.16
CA GLU A 138 -8.04 15.09 6.73
C GLU A 138 -7.88 13.60 6.39
N ALA A 139 -7.52 12.76 7.37
CA ALA A 139 -7.29 11.35 7.09
C ALA A 139 -8.61 10.57 7.18
N GLU A 140 -8.96 9.95 6.09
CA GLU A 140 -9.83 8.79 6.11
C GLU A 140 -9.02 7.66 6.72
N TYR A 141 -9.44 7.19 7.90
CA TYR A 141 -8.81 6.05 8.57
C TYR A 141 -9.45 4.77 8.08
N GLY A 142 -8.69 3.70 8.13
CA GLY A 142 -9.13 2.38 7.76
C GLY A 142 -8.49 1.90 6.46
N ALA A 143 -8.39 0.60 6.34
CA ALA A 143 -7.84 -0.03 5.15
C ALA A 143 -8.77 0.17 3.95
N ASP A 144 -8.18 0.33 2.77
CA ASP A 144 -8.92 0.44 1.52
C ASP A 144 -9.13 -0.94 0.89
N LEU A 145 -10.30 -1.09 0.27
CA LEU A 145 -10.59 -2.16 -0.67
C LEU A 145 -10.71 -1.59 -2.08
N TRP A 146 -9.90 -2.11 -2.98
CA TRP A 146 -9.91 -1.73 -4.39
C TRP A 146 -10.29 -2.91 -5.28
N ARG A 147 -10.92 -2.63 -6.42
CA ARG A 147 -11.27 -3.60 -7.45
C ARG A 147 -10.71 -3.20 -8.81
N ILE A 148 -10.18 -4.18 -9.56
CA ILE A 148 -9.83 -4.03 -10.97
C ILE A 148 -10.74 -4.93 -11.80
N ASP A 149 -11.44 -4.35 -12.77
CA ASP A 149 -12.45 -5.03 -13.57
C ASP A 149 -11.85 -5.73 -14.80
N SER A 150 -10.74 -5.23 -15.30
CA SER A 150 -9.97 -5.84 -16.39
C SER A 150 -8.52 -5.39 -16.35
N SER A 151 -7.65 -6.09 -17.07
CA SER A 151 -6.23 -5.75 -17.12
C SER A 151 -5.94 -4.34 -17.65
N ASP A 152 -6.87 -3.74 -18.37
CA ASP A 152 -6.70 -2.44 -19.03
C ASP A 152 -7.53 -1.32 -18.37
N SER A 153 -8.13 -1.58 -17.22
CA SER A 153 -8.88 -0.59 -16.44
C SER A 153 -8.14 -0.14 -15.17
N PRO A 154 -8.34 1.11 -14.74
CA PRO A 154 -7.87 1.56 -13.43
C PRO A 154 -8.61 0.83 -12.31
N ALA A 155 -8.03 0.85 -11.12
CA ALA A 155 -8.70 0.36 -9.92
C ALA A 155 -9.87 1.29 -9.53
N VAL A 156 -10.97 0.69 -9.10
CA VAL A 156 -12.14 1.35 -8.53
C VAL A 156 -12.09 1.17 -7.02
N ASN A 157 -12.30 2.22 -6.26
CA ASN A 157 -12.40 2.11 -4.81
C ASN A 157 -13.77 1.53 -4.44
N GLU A 158 -13.76 0.47 -3.63
CA GLU A 158 -14.97 -0.15 -3.08
C GLU A 158 -15.24 0.32 -1.65
N ASP A 159 -14.20 0.56 -0.88
CA ASP A 159 -14.29 1.05 0.50
C ASP A 159 -12.94 1.61 0.97
N TYR A 160 -12.95 2.71 1.72
CA TYR A 160 -11.78 3.30 2.40
C TYR A 160 -11.98 3.47 3.90
N SER A 161 -12.96 2.77 4.46
CA SER A 161 -13.34 2.91 5.86
C SER A 161 -13.01 1.67 6.71
N GLY A 162 -12.16 0.77 6.21
CA GLY A 162 -11.87 -0.49 6.88
C GLY A 162 -13.06 -1.45 6.88
N LEU A 163 -13.85 -1.42 5.81
CA LEU A 163 -15.09 -2.18 5.63
C LEU A 163 -16.13 -1.84 6.72
N GLY A 164 -16.29 -0.53 7.00
CA GLY A 164 -17.26 -0.01 7.95
C GLY A 164 -16.79 0.09 9.40
N ASP A 165 -15.52 -0.21 9.68
CA ASP A 165 -14.87 0.10 10.96
C ASP A 165 -13.50 0.72 10.72
N ILE A 166 -13.38 2.02 10.90
CA ILE A 166 -12.15 2.79 10.69
C ILE A 166 -10.96 2.31 11.53
N ARG A 167 -11.19 1.48 12.57
CA ARG A 167 -10.12 0.85 13.34
C ARG A 167 -9.45 -0.30 12.60
N ASN A 168 -10.10 -0.84 11.58
CA ASN A 168 -9.54 -1.85 10.71
C ASN A 168 -8.50 -1.21 9.78
N TYR A 169 -7.27 -1.11 10.25
CA TYR A 169 -6.18 -0.49 9.51
C TYR A 169 -5.58 -1.37 8.41
N GLY A 170 -6.03 -2.63 8.29
CA GLY A 170 -5.51 -3.53 7.28
C GLY A 170 -6.48 -4.64 6.90
N ILE A 171 -6.63 -4.87 5.59
CA ILE A 171 -7.25 -6.07 5.05
C ILE A 171 -6.16 -7.14 4.93
N ARG A 172 -6.04 -7.98 5.96
CA ARG A 172 -4.93 -8.94 6.09
C ARG A 172 -5.09 -10.16 5.22
N ALA A 173 -6.33 -10.56 4.97
CA ALA A 173 -6.65 -11.70 4.13
C ALA A 173 -7.93 -11.43 3.32
N LEU A 174 -7.94 -11.87 2.07
CA LEU A 174 -9.13 -11.96 1.23
C LEU A 174 -9.23 -13.40 0.74
N ARG A 175 -10.36 -14.04 1.03
CA ARG A 175 -10.58 -15.43 0.62
C ARG A 175 -11.95 -15.57 -0.05
N PRO A 176 -12.00 -15.83 -1.35
CA PRO A 176 -13.23 -16.25 -2.01
C PRO A 176 -13.77 -17.52 -1.38
N LEU A 177 -15.09 -17.57 -1.17
CA LEU A 177 -15.78 -18.77 -0.71
C LEU A 177 -15.96 -19.76 -1.86
N GLU A 178 -15.82 -21.05 -1.57
CA GLU A 178 -15.88 -22.11 -2.58
C GLU A 178 -17.25 -22.24 -3.24
N ASP A 179 -18.30 -21.86 -2.52
CA ASP A 179 -19.68 -21.87 -3.01
C ASP A 179 -20.03 -20.63 -3.86
N GLY A 180 -19.06 -19.72 -4.06
CA GLY A 180 -19.24 -18.50 -4.84
C GLY A 180 -20.11 -17.45 -4.15
N SER A 181 -20.42 -17.58 -2.86
CA SER A 181 -21.35 -16.68 -2.15
C SER A 181 -20.71 -15.35 -1.72
N GLY A 182 -19.40 -15.15 -1.94
CA GLY A 182 -18.69 -13.90 -1.60
C GLY A 182 -17.22 -14.08 -1.28
N ILE A 183 -16.65 -13.03 -0.72
CA ILE A 183 -15.26 -12.98 -0.22
C ILE A 183 -15.27 -12.75 1.28
N VAL A 184 -14.56 -13.58 2.03
CA VAL A 184 -14.28 -13.30 3.44
C VAL A 184 -13.03 -12.43 3.53
N ALA A 185 -13.14 -11.30 4.22
CA ALA A 185 -12.05 -10.41 4.56
C ALA A 185 -11.68 -10.58 6.04
N GLY A 186 -10.42 -10.93 6.31
CA GLY A 186 -9.84 -10.93 7.64
C GLY A 186 -9.12 -9.60 7.91
N MET A 187 -9.57 -8.89 8.94
CA MET A 187 -9.12 -7.54 9.24
C MET A 187 -8.02 -7.52 10.30
N ALA A 188 -7.11 -6.55 10.18
CA ALA A 188 -6.17 -6.17 11.22
C ALA A 188 -6.72 -4.94 11.96
N ASN A 189 -6.76 -5.04 13.31
CA ASN A 189 -7.39 -4.05 14.17
C ASN A 189 -6.56 -3.88 15.46
N PRO A 190 -6.30 -2.64 15.95
CA PRO A 190 -5.49 -2.40 17.14
C PRO A 190 -6.25 -2.62 18.46
N ALA A 191 -7.55 -2.96 18.40
CA ALA A 191 -8.42 -3.05 19.57
C ALA A 191 -8.29 -4.36 20.34
N ASN A 192 -7.12 -5.00 20.34
CA ASN A 192 -6.88 -6.29 20.99
C ASN A 192 -7.06 -6.29 22.52
N LEU A 193 -7.12 -5.11 23.14
CA LEU A 193 -7.42 -4.96 24.58
C LEU A 193 -8.89 -4.60 24.85
N ALA A 194 -9.69 -4.36 23.82
CA ALA A 194 -11.12 -4.11 23.97
C ALA A 194 -11.91 -5.42 24.10
N PRO A 195 -13.06 -5.43 24.78
CA PRO A 195 -13.95 -6.60 24.80
C PRO A 195 -14.33 -6.99 23.36
N GLY A 196 -14.01 -8.25 22.97
CA GLY A 196 -14.23 -8.76 21.62
C GLY A 196 -13.31 -8.18 20.54
N GLY A 197 -12.28 -7.41 20.92
CA GLY A 197 -11.40 -6.75 19.97
C GLY A 197 -10.21 -7.57 19.50
N GLY A 198 -9.44 -6.98 18.56
CA GLY A 198 -8.19 -7.53 18.02
C GLY A 198 -8.31 -8.30 16.73
N TRP A 199 -9.52 -8.68 16.31
CA TRP A 199 -9.77 -9.32 15.03
C TRP A 199 -11.20 -9.08 14.55
N GLU A 200 -11.40 -9.12 13.26
CA GLU A 200 -12.72 -9.01 12.65
C GLU A 200 -12.76 -9.81 11.35
N LEU A 201 -13.91 -10.41 11.06
CA LEU A 201 -14.21 -11.03 9.76
C LEU A 201 -15.38 -10.29 9.13
N ARG A 202 -15.24 -9.94 7.86
CA ARG A 202 -16.30 -9.36 7.04
C ARG A 202 -16.61 -10.28 5.87
N LEU A 203 -17.89 -10.44 5.57
CA LEU A 203 -18.33 -11.14 4.37
C LEU A 203 -18.79 -10.09 3.35
N LEU A 204 -18.05 -10.01 2.26
CA LEU A 204 -18.37 -9.16 1.11
C LEU A 204 -19.23 -9.98 0.16
N LYS A 205 -20.43 -9.53 -0.13
CA LYS A 205 -21.35 -10.13 -1.11
C LYS A 205 -21.57 -9.16 -2.24
N GLU A 206 -21.89 -9.69 -3.42
CA GLU A 206 -22.33 -8.88 -4.54
C GLU A 206 -23.51 -7.97 -4.12
N GLY A 207 -23.38 -6.66 -4.35
CA GLY A 207 -24.42 -5.69 -3.98
C GLY A 207 -24.51 -5.36 -2.49
N SER A 208 -23.55 -5.75 -1.65
CA SER A 208 -23.43 -5.20 -0.28
C SER A 208 -22.84 -3.81 -0.34
N PRO A 209 -23.45 -2.79 0.29
CA PRO A 209 -22.88 -1.46 0.39
C PRO A 209 -21.65 -1.47 1.31
#